data_b4e0c7ab63afb9dbdc79b58bb9f57669
#
_entry.id   b4e0c7ab63afb9dbdc79b58bb9f57669
#
_cell.length_a   1.000
_cell.length_b   1.000
_cell.length_c   1.000
_cell.angle_alpha   90.00
_cell.angle_beta   90.00
_cell.angle_gamma   90.00
#
_symmetry.space_group_name_H-M   'P 1'
#
loop_
_entity.id
_entity.type
_entity.pdbx_description
1 polymer ?
#
loop_
_entity_poly.entity_id
_entity_poly.type
_entity_poly.pdbx_seq_one_letter_code
_entity_poly.pdbx_strand_id
1 'polypeptide(L)'
;MSEKQLVNALNRALAWELRAIALYAHYSAYVSGIHRLHLTTHFNNEVNESVTHAATVRSAIVKLDGTAITERDDTPIVHTSNYKEMLAEAYETEKKAVETYRQILPLVEKIGDTELYDSLEVVYFDEQRSVEELRMMLKD
;
A
#
# COMPACT_ATOMS: atom_id res chain seq x y z
N MET A 1 25.42 -3.05 -0.52
CA MET A 1 25.27 -2.21 -1.68
C MET A 1 23.95 -1.46 -1.58
N SER A 2 24.03 -0.15 -1.64
CA SER A 2 22.88 0.73 -1.43
C SER A 2 21.74 0.46 -2.42
N GLU A 3 22.06 0.27 -3.72
CA GLU A 3 21.02 0.04 -4.70
C GLU A 3 20.33 -1.30 -4.53
N LYS A 4 21.07 -2.34 -4.20
CA LYS A 4 20.49 -3.65 -3.92
C LYS A 4 19.58 -3.60 -2.69
N GLN A 5 20.01 -2.90 -1.64
CA GLN A 5 19.22 -2.71 -0.44
C GLN A 5 17.93 -1.95 -0.77
N LEU A 6 18.03 -0.93 -1.61
CA LEU A 6 16.86 -0.15 -2.04
C LEU A 6 15.90 -1.01 -2.86
N VAL A 7 16.41 -1.81 -3.82
CA VAL A 7 15.56 -2.69 -4.62
C VAL A 7 14.82 -3.69 -3.72
N ASN A 8 15.50 -4.24 -2.72
CA ASN A 8 14.86 -5.15 -1.77
C ASN A 8 13.75 -4.44 -0.98
N ALA A 9 13.98 -3.21 -0.55
CA ALA A 9 12.98 -2.42 0.17
C ALA A 9 11.79 -2.09 -0.74
N LEU A 10 12.06 -1.72 -1.99
CA LEU A 10 11.00 -1.43 -2.97
C LEU A 10 10.16 -2.68 -3.25
N ASN A 11 10.79 -3.84 -3.31
CA ASN A 11 10.04 -5.09 -3.49
C ASN A 11 9.16 -5.42 -2.27
N ARG A 12 9.60 -5.07 -1.07
CA ARG A 12 8.72 -5.22 0.10
C ARG A 12 7.50 -4.29 -0.01
N ALA A 13 7.72 -3.04 -0.45
CA ALA A 13 6.61 -2.11 -0.67
C ALA A 13 5.67 -2.63 -1.74
N LEU A 14 6.21 -3.13 -2.85
CA LEU A 14 5.39 -3.69 -3.93
C LEU A 14 4.55 -4.86 -3.43
N ALA A 15 5.13 -5.74 -2.63
CA ALA A 15 4.40 -6.88 -2.08
C ALA A 15 3.19 -6.42 -1.23
N TRP A 16 3.37 -5.37 -0.42
CA TRP A 16 2.28 -4.83 0.39
C TRP A 16 1.22 -4.12 -0.47
N GLU A 17 1.63 -3.42 -1.54
CA GLU A 17 0.66 -2.82 -2.47
C GLU A 17 -0.17 -3.90 -3.17
N LEU A 18 0.48 -4.98 -3.61
CA LEU A 18 -0.24 -6.09 -4.24
C LEU A 18 -1.21 -6.75 -3.25
N ARG A 19 -0.81 -6.87 -1.99
CA ARG A 19 -1.69 -7.40 -0.96
C ARG A 19 -2.86 -6.44 -0.68
N ALA A 20 -2.62 -5.15 -0.68
CA ALA A 20 -3.67 -4.16 -0.49
C ALA A 20 -4.72 -4.25 -1.61
N ILE A 21 -4.28 -4.42 -2.86
CA ILE A 21 -5.18 -4.62 -3.99
C ILE A 21 -6.10 -5.82 -3.74
N ALA A 22 -5.52 -6.95 -3.35
CA ALA A 22 -6.29 -8.16 -3.08
C ALA A 22 -7.25 -7.98 -1.90
N LEU A 23 -6.79 -7.35 -0.83
CA LEU A 23 -7.57 -7.12 0.39
C LEU A 23 -8.78 -6.23 0.11
N TYR A 24 -8.56 -5.08 -0.50
CA TYR A 24 -9.65 -4.15 -0.77
C TYR A 24 -10.63 -4.68 -1.82
N ALA A 25 -10.14 -5.37 -2.84
CA ALA A 25 -11.00 -6.00 -3.84
C ALA A 25 -11.92 -7.03 -3.18
N HIS A 26 -11.35 -7.83 -2.30
CA HIS A 26 -12.11 -8.84 -1.56
C HIS A 26 -13.17 -8.18 -0.65
N TYR A 27 -12.76 -7.20 0.12
CA TYR A 27 -13.67 -6.53 1.06
C TYR A 27 -14.75 -5.73 0.35
N SER A 28 -14.47 -5.15 -0.82
CA SER A 28 -15.49 -4.41 -1.57
C SER A 28 -16.65 -5.31 -1.98
N ALA A 29 -16.37 -6.59 -2.21
CA ALA A 29 -17.39 -7.56 -2.59
C ALA A 29 -18.22 -8.04 -1.39
N TYR A 30 -17.57 -8.20 -0.23
CA TYR A 30 -18.20 -8.84 0.92
C TYR A 30 -18.77 -7.90 1.96
N VAL A 31 -18.43 -6.61 1.92
CA VAL A 31 -18.97 -5.66 2.91
C VAL A 31 -20.50 -5.63 2.82
N SER A 32 -21.16 -5.71 3.98
CA SER A 32 -22.61 -5.80 4.04
C SER A 32 -23.14 -4.86 5.11
N GLY A 33 -24.47 -4.69 5.10
CA GLY A 33 -25.15 -3.85 6.07
C GLY A 33 -25.27 -2.41 5.60
N ILE A 34 -25.60 -1.52 6.55
CA ILE A 34 -25.94 -0.13 6.26
C ILE A 34 -24.77 0.64 5.63
N HIS A 35 -23.54 0.21 5.88
CA HIS A 35 -22.35 0.91 5.37
C HIS A 35 -21.87 0.41 4.02
N ARG A 36 -22.55 -0.60 3.43
CA ARG A 36 -22.07 -1.22 2.20
C ARG A 36 -21.90 -0.24 1.04
N LEU A 37 -22.89 0.63 0.81
CA LEU A 37 -22.87 1.47 -0.39
C LEU A 37 -21.62 2.38 -0.43
N HIS A 38 -21.32 3.07 0.63
CA HIS A 38 -20.17 3.98 0.63
C HIS A 38 -18.85 3.23 0.85
N LEU A 39 -18.85 2.13 1.60
CA LEU A 39 -17.61 1.37 1.81
C LEU A 39 -17.21 0.59 0.57
N THR A 40 -18.16 0.07 -0.21
CA THR A 40 -17.81 -0.56 -1.49
C THR A 40 -17.06 0.43 -2.39
N THR A 41 -17.58 1.66 -2.49
CA THR A 41 -16.92 2.72 -3.26
C THR A 41 -15.55 3.05 -2.68
N HIS A 42 -15.46 3.21 -1.37
CA HIS A 42 -14.19 3.50 -0.70
C HIS A 42 -13.16 2.42 -0.97
N PHE A 43 -13.53 1.14 -0.78
CA PHE A 43 -12.60 0.03 -1.00
C PHE A 43 -12.17 -0.05 -2.47
N ASN A 44 -13.07 0.18 -3.42
CA ASN A 44 -12.72 0.18 -4.84
C ASN A 44 -11.77 1.32 -5.18
N ASN A 45 -11.95 2.49 -4.57
CA ASN A 45 -11.02 3.60 -4.74
C ASN A 45 -9.63 3.25 -4.20
N GLU A 46 -9.57 2.53 -3.09
CA GLU A 46 -8.30 2.07 -2.52
C GLU A 46 -7.63 1.03 -3.43
N VAL A 47 -8.40 0.16 -4.08
CA VAL A 47 -7.84 -0.75 -5.09
C VAL A 47 -7.14 0.05 -6.18
N ASN A 48 -7.81 1.06 -6.72
CA ASN A 48 -7.25 1.88 -7.80
C ASN A 48 -6.00 2.64 -7.36
N GLU A 49 -6.01 3.18 -6.15
CA GLU A 49 -4.85 3.87 -5.60
C GLU A 49 -3.67 2.91 -5.44
N SER A 50 -3.92 1.72 -4.91
CA SER A 50 -2.86 0.72 -4.72
C SER A 50 -2.29 0.24 -6.05
N VAL A 51 -3.11 0.13 -7.10
CA VAL A 51 -2.63 -0.20 -8.45
C VAL A 51 -1.67 0.88 -8.94
N THR A 52 -2.01 2.15 -8.74
CA THR A 52 -1.16 3.28 -9.13
C THR A 52 0.15 3.26 -8.35
N HIS A 53 0.08 3.04 -7.04
CA HIS A 53 1.28 2.95 -6.20
C HIS A 53 2.18 1.77 -6.63
N ALA A 54 1.58 0.62 -6.91
CA ALA A 54 2.33 -0.55 -7.37
C ALA A 54 3.07 -0.23 -8.69
N ALA A 55 2.43 0.50 -9.60
CA ALA A 55 3.06 0.89 -10.85
C ALA A 55 4.25 1.82 -10.60
N THR A 56 4.12 2.78 -9.70
CA THR A 56 5.20 3.70 -9.34
C THR A 56 6.39 2.93 -8.77
N VAL A 57 6.15 2.02 -7.84
CA VAL A 57 7.21 1.22 -7.20
C VAL A 57 7.88 0.30 -8.22
N ARG A 58 7.08 -0.33 -9.07
CA ARG A 58 7.61 -1.22 -10.12
C ARG A 58 8.53 -0.45 -11.08
N SER A 59 8.11 0.76 -11.48
CA SER A 59 8.92 1.62 -12.34
C SER A 59 10.23 2.01 -11.66
N ALA A 60 10.20 2.27 -10.37
CA ALA A 60 11.41 2.57 -9.60
C ALA A 60 12.39 1.39 -9.62
N ILE A 61 11.87 0.17 -9.45
CA ILE A 61 12.70 -1.04 -9.48
C ILE A 61 13.35 -1.21 -10.86
N VAL A 62 12.56 -1.00 -11.92
CA VAL A 62 13.06 -1.09 -13.30
C VAL A 62 14.14 -0.04 -13.55
N LYS A 63 13.93 1.18 -13.07
CA LYS A 63 14.92 2.26 -13.21
C LYS A 63 16.26 1.91 -12.57
N LEU A 64 16.22 1.12 -11.50
CA LEU A 64 17.43 0.69 -10.76
C LEU A 64 17.99 -0.64 -11.29
N ASP A 65 17.51 -1.10 -12.44
CA ASP A 65 17.92 -2.38 -13.06
C ASP A 65 17.65 -3.59 -12.16
N GLY A 66 16.68 -3.47 -11.26
CA GLY A 66 16.25 -4.58 -10.42
C GLY A 66 15.16 -5.41 -11.05
N THR A 67 14.81 -6.50 -10.40
CA THR A 67 13.70 -7.37 -10.82
C THR A 67 12.56 -7.23 -9.83
N ALA A 68 11.40 -6.80 -10.33
CA ALA A 68 10.21 -6.65 -9.49
C ALA A 68 9.61 -8.02 -9.18
N ILE A 69 9.13 -8.18 -7.94
CA ILE A 69 8.38 -9.38 -7.56
C ILE A 69 6.99 -9.33 -8.23
N THR A 70 6.35 -10.48 -8.34
CA THR A 70 5.03 -10.59 -8.94
C THR A 70 3.97 -11.10 -7.96
N GLU A 71 4.36 -11.49 -6.76
CA GLU A 71 3.46 -12.03 -5.77
C GLU A 71 3.26 -11.08 -4.61
N ARG A 72 2.06 -11.08 -4.05
CA ARG A 72 1.76 -10.24 -2.88
C ARG A 72 2.47 -10.76 -1.64
N ASP A 73 2.59 -9.90 -0.62
CA ASP A 73 3.02 -10.32 0.71
C ASP A 73 2.14 -11.47 1.17
N ASP A 74 2.74 -12.49 1.79
CA ASP A 74 2.07 -13.74 2.13
C ASP A 74 1.30 -13.69 3.45
N THR A 75 1.25 -12.55 4.11
CA THR A 75 0.43 -12.38 5.30
C THR A 75 -1.03 -12.66 4.93
N PRO A 76 -1.70 -13.59 5.62
CA PRO A 76 -3.07 -13.94 5.26
C PRO A 76 -4.02 -12.75 5.30
N ILE A 77 -4.98 -12.75 4.38
CA ILE A 77 -6.07 -11.77 4.39
C ILE A 77 -7.23 -12.41 5.16
N VAL A 78 -7.64 -11.76 6.24
CA VAL A 78 -8.74 -12.27 7.07
C VAL A 78 -10.05 -12.09 6.33
N HIS A 79 -10.76 -13.18 6.10
CA HIS A 79 -12.10 -13.11 5.52
C HIS A 79 -13.11 -12.76 6.62
N THR A 80 -13.91 -11.74 6.37
CA THR A 80 -14.95 -11.30 7.29
C THR A 80 -16.01 -10.54 6.48
N SER A 81 -17.22 -10.49 6.99
CA SER A 81 -18.26 -9.62 6.44
C SER A 81 -18.54 -8.43 7.38
N ASN A 82 -17.84 -8.36 8.49
CA ASN A 82 -17.98 -7.27 9.47
C ASN A 82 -17.14 -6.08 9.04
N TYR A 83 -17.79 -4.95 8.77
CA TYR A 83 -17.10 -3.77 8.22
C TYR A 83 -16.04 -3.22 9.18
N LYS A 84 -16.25 -3.30 10.49
CA LYS A 84 -15.25 -2.81 11.45
C LYS A 84 -14.00 -3.66 11.44
N GLU A 85 -14.15 -4.98 11.29
CA GLU A 85 -12.99 -5.86 11.14
C GLU A 85 -12.26 -5.57 9.84
N MET A 86 -13.00 -5.32 8.75
CA MET A 86 -12.40 -4.94 7.47
C MET A 86 -11.57 -3.67 7.60
N LEU A 87 -12.12 -2.64 8.25
CA LEU A 87 -11.41 -1.38 8.46
C LEU A 87 -10.17 -1.56 9.33
N ALA A 88 -10.25 -2.41 10.36
CA ALA A 88 -9.11 -2.70 11.22
C ALA A 88 -8.00 -3.42 10.46
N GLU A 89 -8.36 -4.39 9.60
CA GLU A 89 -7.39 -5.09 8.76
C GLU A 89 -6.75 -4.15 7.75
N ALA A 90 -7.56 -3.28 7.14
CA ALA A 90 -7.06 -2.25 6.22
C ALA A 90 -6.09 -1.29 6.93
N TYR A 91 -6.43 -0.88 8.13
CA TYR A 91 -5.59 0.02 8.93
C TYR A 91 -4.21 -0.59 9.18
N GLU A 92 -4.16 -1.85 9.59
CA GLU A 92 -2.89 -2.54 9.82
C GLU A 92 -2.09 -2.68 8.52
N THR A 93 -2.77 -2.97 7.41
CA THR A 93 -2.14 -3.10 6.09
C THR A 93 -1.49 -1.78 5.66
N GLU A 94 -2.22 -0.67 5.79
CA GLU A 94 -1.71 0.64 5.39
C GLU A 94 -0.57 1.11 6.31
N LYS A 95 -0.63 0.78 7.60
CA LYS A 95 0.49 1.11 8.51
C LYS A 95 1.77 0.38 8.10
N LYS A 96 1.66 -0.86 7.63
CA LYS A 96 2.82 -1.60 7.11
C LYS A 96 3.39 -0.92 5.88
N ALA A 97 2.52 -0.45 4.99
CA ALA A 97 2.96 0.28 3.80
C ALA A 97 3.69 1.57 4.19
N VAL A 98 3.11 2.36 5.09
CA VAL A 98 3.76 3.60 5.57
C VAL A 98 5.15 3.30 6.11
N GLU A 99 5.28 2.28 6.95
CA GLU A 99 6.56 1.92 7.55
C GLU A 99 7.58 1.53 6.48
N THR A 100 7.15 0.80 5.46
CA THR A 100 8.04 0.39 4.37
C THR A 100 8.55 1.60 3.59
N TYR A 101 7.67 2.54 3.24
CA TYR A 101 8.08 3.76 2.53
C TYR A 101 8.97 4.65 3.39
N ARG A 102 8.73 4.68 4.70
CA ARG A 102 9.58 5.43 5.63
C ARG A 102 11.02 4.93 5.58
N GLN A 103 11.21 3.62 5.40
CA GLN A 103 12.53 3.02 5.27
C GLN A 103 13.15 3.26 3.89
N ILE A 104 12.32 3.39 2.85
CA ILE A 104 12.77 3.57 1.48
C ILE A 104 13.36 4.97 1.24
N LEU A 105 12.69 6.01 1.74
CA LEU A 105 13.07 7.39 1.41
C LEU A 105 14.52 7.74 1.75
N PRO A 106 15.07 7.36 2.93
CA PRO A 106 16.47 7.63 3.21
C PRO A 106 17.42 6.91 2.26
N LEU A 107 17.05 5.73 1.77
CA LEU A 107 17.88 4.99 0.82
C LEU A 107 17.93 5.67 -0.53
N VAL A 108 16.81 6.23 -0.97
CA VAL A 108 16.74 6.99 -2.23
C VAL A 108 17.55 8.27 -2.11
N GLU A 109 17.45 8.96 -0.96
CA GLU A 109 18.20 10.18 -0.73
C GLU A 109 19.69 9.96 -0.88
N LYS A 110 20.20 8.83 -0.38
CA LYS A 110 21.62 8.50 -0.49
C LYS A 110 22.10 8.34 -1.93
N ILE A 111 21.21 7.90 -2.82
CA ILE A 111 21.53 7.76 -4.25
C ILE A 111 21.54 9.11 -4.94
N GLY A 112 20.78 10.07 -4.43
CA GLY A 112 20.74 11.42 -4.97
C GLY A 112 19.81 11.58 -6.17
N ASP A 113 18.91 10.65 -6.40
CA ASP A 113 17.93 10.73 -7.49
C ASP A 113 16.69 11.47 -7.00
N THR A 114 16.63 12.76 -7.27
CA THR A 114 15.57 13.65 -6.80
C THR A 114 14.20 13.28 -7.37
N GLU A 115 14.14 12.94 -8.66
CA GLU A 115 12.88 12.56 -9.29
C GLU A 115 12.30 11.29 -8.66
N LEU A 116 13.17 10.31 -8.43
CA LEU A 116 12.77 9.06 -7.78
C LEU A 116 12.27 9.35 -6.35
N TYR A 117 13.01 10.18 -5.62
CA TYR A 117 12.61 10.56 -4.26
C TYR A 117 11.23 11.22 -4.26
N ASP A 118 11.02 12.19 -5.16
CA ASP A 118 9.75 12.93 -5.21
C ASP A 118 8.58 11.99 -5.53
N SER A 119 8.74 11.07 -6.47
CA SER A 119 7.67 10.16 -6.85
C SER A 119 7.31 9.19 -5.71
N LEU A 120 8.30 8.72 -4.97
CA LEU A 120 8.07 7.81 -3.84
C LEU A 120 7.54 8.57 -2.61
N GLU A 121 7.92 9.82 -2.44
CA GLU A 121 7.39 10.64 -1.35
C GLU A 121 5.90 10.91 -1.54
N VAL A 122 5.43 11.10 -2.77
CA VAL A 122 4.00 11.22 -3.06
C VAL A 122 3.25 9.98 -2.58
N VAL A 123 3.78 8.79 -2.89
CA VAL A 123 3.17 7.54 -2.44
C VAL A 123 3.14 7.47 -0.91
N TYR A 124 4.25 7.84 -0.28
CA TYR A 124 4.35 7.85 1.19
C TYR A 124 3.27 8.74 1.80
N PHE A 125 3.06 9.94 1.29
CA PHE A 125 2.04 10.84 1.80
C PHE A 125 0.63 10.32 1.54
N ASP A 126 0.39 9.69 0.40
CA ASP A 126 -0.90 9.06 0.12
C ASP A 126 -1.20 7.97 1.14
N GLU A 127 -0.20 7.13 1.46
CA GLU A 127 -0.37 6.06 2.45
C GLU A 127 -0.62 6.63 3.84
N GLN A 128 0.06 7.70 4.21
CA GLN A 128 -0.18 8.36 5.51
C GLN A 128 -1.60 8.90 5.60
N ARG A 129 -2.11 9.47 4.51
CA ARG A 129 -3.51 9.95 4.48
C ARG A 129 -4.50 8.80 4.62
N SER A 130 -4.22 7.67 3.97
CA SER A 130 -5.06 6.48 4.10
C SER A 130 -5.09 5.98 5.54
N VAL A 131 -3.94 5.94 6.21
CA VAL A 131 -3.86 5.54 7.62
C VAL A 131 -4.68 6.49 8.48
N GLU A 132 -4.57 7.79 8.26
CA GLU A 132 -5.32 8.77 9.05
C GLU A 132 -6.82 8.66 8.82
N GLU A 133 -7.25 8.46 7.58
CA GLU A 133 -8.66 8.25 7.26
C GLU A 133 -9.22 7.03 7.98
N LEU A 134 -8.49 5.91 7.90
CA LEU A 134 -8.92 4.67 8.56
C LEU A 134 -8.96 4.84 10.08
N ARG A 135 -7.99 5.58 10.64
CA ARG A 135 -7.99 5.87 12.07
C ARG A 135 -9.28 6.60 12.46
N MET A 136 -9.67 7.60 11.66
CA MET A 136 -10.91 8.36 11.91
C MET A 136 -12.15 7.49 11.74
N MET A 137 -12.17 6.63 10.74
CA MET A 137 -13.30 5.73 10.52
C MET A 137 -13.46 4.72 11.67
N LEU A 138 -12.37 4.38 12.33
CA LEU A 138 -12.38 3.43 13.46
C LEU A 138 -12.71 4.07 14.80
N LYS A 139 -12.93 5.37 14.85
CA LYS A 139 -13.22 6.09 16.11
C LYS A 139 -14.64 5.91 16.61
N ASP A 140 -15.41 5.19 15.98
CA ASP A 140 -16.83 4.97 16.28
C ASP A 140 -17.07 4.27 17.63
#